data_9f4b1c1c18e099c977b6d7b74a226bc0
#
_entry.id   9f4b1c1c18e099c977b6d7b74a226bc0
#
_cell.length_a   1.000
_cell.length_b   1.000
_cell.length_c   1.000
_cell.angle_alpha   90.00
_cell.angle_beta   90.00
_cell.angle_gamma   90.00
#
_symmetry.space_group_name_H-M   'P 1'
#
loop_
_entity.id
_entity.type
_entity.pdbx_description
1 polymer ?
#
loop_
_entity_poly.entity_id
_entity_poly.type
_entity_poly.pdbx_seq_one_letter_code
_entity_poly.pdbx_strand_id
1 'polypeptide(L)'
;MKKTLFALLTGLFICLGITQVTHADDYLRIGMEAAYAPFNWTQEDDANGAVKIDGTNQYANGYDVQIAKKVAEELGKKPLIVKTSWNGLIPALTSGKIDMIIAGMSPTAERKKEVAFSKSYYTSEPVMLVRKDGNYANATSLDDFKDAKVTSQQGVYLYSLISQLKGAKQETAMGDFAQMRQALESGVIDAYVSERPEALTAESANSKFKMIQFKKGFEVGEEDATIAIGMKKGDARLDQVNAALAKISSEDQVKLMDDMIKKQPASSDASDDKQTFFSQMMKILKDNGPQFLRGTGMTLLISMTGTIAGLIIGLLIGVFRTAPMAKNKFLAGCQTAFGWFLNVYIEIFRGTPMIVQSMVIFYGSAQAFNISLDRTWAAIFIVSINTGAY
;
A
#
# COMPACT_ATOMS: atom_id res chain seq x y z
N MET A 1 22.89 27.76 -32.76
CA MET A 1 21.74 26.92 -32.43
C MET A 1 22.04 25.47 -32.02
N LYS A 2 23.08 24.77 -32.62
CA LYS A 2 23.38 23.36 -32.29
C LYS A 2 24.02 23.13 -30.89
N LYS A 3 24.78 24.09 -30.37
CA LYS A 3 25.43 23.98 -29.03
C LYS A 3 24.48 24.31 -27.86
N THR A 4 23.48 25.14 -28.13
CA THR A 4 22.47 25.52 -27.12
C THR A 4 21.43 24.43 -26.86
N LEU A 5 21.08 23.61 -27.88
CA LEU A 5 20.12 22.50 -27.71
C LEU A 5 20.71 21.34 -26.90
N PHE A 6 22.03 21.06 -27.10
CA PHE A 6 22.72 20.02 -26.32
C PHE A 6 22.90 20.46 -24.84
N ALA A 7 23.17 21.74 -24.59
CA ALA A 7 23.28 22.29 -23.26
C ALA A 7 21.91 22.30 -22.51
N LEU A 8 20.80 22.50 -23.23
CA LEU A 8 19.45 22.44 -22.67
C LEU A 8 19.04 21.01 -22.29
N LEU A 9 19.39 20.01 -23.10
CA LEU A 9 19.14 18.59 -22.78
C LEU A 9 20.00 18.10 -21.62
N THR A 10 21.27 18.53 -21.55
CA THR A 10 22.16 18.22 -20.41
C THR A 10 21.75 18.97 -19.15
N GLY A 11 21.27 20.20 -19.26
CA GLY A 11 20.75 21.01 -18.15
C GLY A 11 19.45 20.44 -17.53
N LEU A 12 18.57 19.86 -18.34
CA LEU A 12 17.33 19.22 -17.87
C LEU A 12 17.62 17.96 -17.04
N PHE A 13 18.72 17.24 -17.34
CA PHE A 13 19.15 16.06 -16.56
C PHE A 13 19.86 16.42 -15.24
N ILE A 14 20.46 17.61 -15.15
CA ILE A 14 21.21 18.06 -13.96
C ILE A 14 20.30 18.75 -12.93
N CYS A 15 19.14 19.29 -13.36
CA CYS A 15 18.15 19.91 -12.45
C CYS A 15 17.24 18.90 -11.73
N LEU A 16 17.36 17.59 -11.98
CA LEU A 16 16.82 16.58 -11.08
C LEU A 16 17.74 16.51 -9.87
N GLY A 17 17.58 17.49 -8.98
CA GLY A 17 18.31 17.56 -7.72
C GLY A 17 18.19 16.24 -6.98
N ILE A 18 19.29 15.49 -6.95
CA ILE A 18 19.49 14.37 -6.04
C ILE A 18 19.60 14.97 -4.65
N THR A 19 18.46 15.28 -4.04
CA THR A 19 18.42 15.47 -2.61
C THR A 19 18.54 14.08 -2.00
N GLN A 20 19.78 13.67 -1.73
CA GLN A 20 20.00 12.64 -0.73
C GLN A 20 19.49 13.22 0.59
N VAL A 21 18.28 12.83 0.97
CA VAL A 21 17.79 13.07 2.32
C VAL A 21 18.57 12.11 3.22
N THR A 22 19.66 12.61 3.76
CA THR A 22 20.46 11.94 4.80
C THR A 22 19.71 12.01 6.14
N HIS A 23 18.60 11.27 6.24
CA HIS A 23 17.96 10.91 7.51
C HIS A 23 18.17 9.44 7.86
N ALA A 24 19.20 8.81 7.29
CA ALA A 24 19.31 7.35 7.25
C ALA A 24 19.66 6.70 8.59
N ASP A 25 20.29 7.40 9.55
CA ASP A 25 20.83 6.71 10.72
C ASP A 25 19.94 6.70 11.96
N ASP A 26 19.10 7.70 12.19
CA ASP A 26 18.31 7.82 13.43
C ASP A 26 16.94 7.14 13.36
N TYR A 27 16.40 6.89 12.18
CA TYR A 27 15.05 6.36 11.99
C TYR A 27 15.04 4.94 11.45
N LEU A 28 14.10 4.14 11.95
CA LEU A 28 13.70 2.86 11.39
C LEU A 28 12.44 3.07 10.54
N ARG A 29 12.56 2.94 9.21
CA ARG A 29 11.44 3.12 8.27
C ARG A 29 10.63 1.84 8.19
N ILE A 30 9.39 1.91 8.65
CA ILE A 30 8.50 0.75 8.77
C ILE A 30 7.35 0.89 7.80
N GLY A 31 7.22 -0.05 6.87
CA GLY A 31 6.13 -0.10 5.90
C GLY A 31 4.89 -0.75 6.46
N MET A 32 3.74 -0.10 6.28
CA MET A 32 2.40 -0.62 6.57
C MET A 32 1.34 0.11 5.75
N GLU A 33 0.12 -0.43 5.65
CA GLU A 33 -0.98 0.23 4.95
C GLU A 33 -1.57 1.39 5.75
N ALA A 34 -1.51 1.31 7.07
CA ALA A 34 -2.18 2.21 8.01
C ALA A 34 -3.69 2.35 7.73
N ALA A 35 -4.33 1.24 7.34
CA ALA A 35 -5.75 1.12 7.01
C ALA A 35 -6.35 -0.23 7.45
N TYR A 36 -5.65 -0.96 8.31
CA TYR A 36 -5.99 -2.32 8.76
C TYR A 36 -6.13 -2.37 10.29
N ALA A 37 -7.17 -1.73 10.83
CA ALA A 37 -7.46 -1.80 12.28
C ALA A 37 -7.90 -3.23 12.68
N PRO A 38 -7.48 -3.71 13.86
CA PRO A 38 -6.74 -3.05 14.94
C PRO A 38 -5.21 -3.18 14.82
N PHE A 39 -4.72 -3.81 13.75
CA PHE A 39 -3.27 -3.96 13.52
C PHE A 39 -2.61 -2.61 13.23
N ASN A 40 -3.13 -1.84 12.30
CA ASN A 40 -2.63 -0.52 11.97
C ASN A 40 -3.72 0.36 11.35
N TRP A 41 -3.83 1.61 11.79
CA TRP A 41 -4.77 2.60 11.25
C TRP A 41 -4.16 3.99 11.22
N THR A 42 -4.77 4.90 10.45
CA THR A 42 -4.40 6.32 10.40
C THR A 42 -5.27 7.13 11.36
N GLN A 43 -4.66 8.08 12.10
CA GLN A 43 -5.34 9.06 12.95
C GLN A 43 -4.70 10.44 12.78
N GLU A 44 -5.40 11.50 13.25
CA GLU A 44 -4.99 12.89 13.01
C GLU A 44 -3.99 13.42 14.05
N ASP A 45 -3.87 12.77 15.20
CA ASP A 45 -3.04 13.19 16.32
C ASP A 45 -2.10 12.08 16.79
N ASP A 46 -1.21 12.40 17.71
CA ASP A 46 -0.25 11.48 18.33
C ASP A 46 -0.80 10.74 19.55
N ALA A 47 -2.11 10.81 19.81
CA ALA A 47 -2.75 10.18 20.96
C ALA A 47 -2.47 8.66 21.01
N ASN A 48 -2.51 8.12 22.24
CA ASN A 48 -2.30 6.69 22.50
C ASN A 48 -0.96 6.12 21.99
N GLY A 49 0.05 6.98 21.83
CA GLY A 49 1.37 6.59 21.40
C GLY A 49 1.49 6.30 19.90
N ALA A 50 0.66 6.95 19.09
CA ALA A 50 0.75 6.91 17.64
C ALA A 50 2.10 7.46 17.14
N VAL A 51 2.50 7.01 15.95
CA VAL A 51 3.77 7.36 15.31
C VAL A 51 3.48 8.13 14.03
N LYS A 52 4.25 9.18 13.78
CA LYS A 52 4.07 10.03 12.59
C LYS A 52 4.25 9.23 11.29
N ILE A 53 3.35 9.48 10.33
CA ILE A 53 3.45 8.95 8.97
C ILE A 53 4.33 9.89 8.14
N ASP A 54 5.35 9.33 7.50
CA ASP A 54 6.29 10.06 6.64
C ASP A 54 5.59 10.85 5.53
N GLY A 55 6.03 12.09 5.33
CA GLY A 55 5.48 12.99 4.30
C GLY A 55 4.05 13.47 4.55
N THR A 56 3.46 13.25 5.75
CA THR A 56 2.10 13.68 6.10
C THR A 56 2.05 14.41 7.43
N ASN A 57 0.88 14.96 7.77
CA ASN A 57 0.58 15.48 9.12
C ASN A 57 -0.20 14.47 9.97
N GLN A 58 -0.37 13.25 9.46
CA GLN A 58 -1.12 12.18 10.11
C GLN A 58 -0.20 11.24 10.87
N TYR A 59 -0.80 10.42 11.71
CA TYR A 59 -0.13 9.44 12.55
C TYR A 59 -0.72 8.06 12.29
N ALA A 60 0.08 7.02 12.49
CA ALA A 60 -0.38 5.65 12.51
C ALA A 60 -0.39 5.13 13.95
N ASN A 61 -1.40 4.34 14.27
CA ASN A 61 -1.47 3.59 15.53
C ASN A 61 -2.00 2.17 15.28
N GLY A 62 -2.00 1.34 16.31
CA GLY A 62 -2.43 -0.05 16.24
C GLY A 62 -1.39 -1.01 16.78
N TYR A 63 -1.75 -2.28 16.81
CA TYR A 63 -0.91 -3.36 17.32
C TYR A 63 0.47 -3.38 16.66
N ASP A 64 0.52 -3.32 15.32
CA ASP A 64 1.76 -3.30 14.54
C ASP A 64 2.64 -2.09 14.89
N VAL A 65 2.02 -0.92 15.10
CA VAL A 65 2.75 0.30 15.46
C VAL A 65 3.37 0.18 16.86
N GLN A 66 2.68 -0.44 17.82
CA GLN A 66 3.22 -0.66 19.15
C GLN A 66 4.35 -1.71 19.12
N ILE A 67 4.26 -2.76 18.29
CA ILE A 67 5.35 -3.70 18.02
C ILE A 67 6.54 -2.96 17.36
N ALA A 68 6.27 -2.13 16.37
CA ALA A 68 7.27 -1.33 15.68
C ALA A 68 8.08 -0.43 16.63
N LYS A 69 7.42 0.19 17.61
CA LYS A 69 8.08 1.00 18.66
C LYS A 69 9.03 0.17 19.51
N LYS A 70 8.60 -1.01 19.97
CA LYS A 70 9.43 -1.92 20.77
C LYS A 70 10.67 -2.40 19.99
N VAL A 71 10.49 -2.74 18.72
CA VAL A 71 11.57 -3.14 17.82
C VAL A 71 12.53 -1.97 17.55
N ALA A 72 12.02 -0.78 17.28
CA ALA A 72 12.85 0.40 17.06
C ALA A 72 13.67 0.77 18.30
N GLU A 73 13.06 0.71 19.49
CA GLU A 73 13.74 0.94 20.77
C GLU A 73 14.90 -0.04 20.98
N GLU A 74 14.69 -1.33 20.74
CA GLU A 74 15.74 -2.36 20.85
C GLU A 74 16.91 -2.13 19.88
N LEU A 75 16.61 -1.57 18.71
CA LEU A 75 17.61 -1.21 17.69
C LEU A 75 18.25 0.17 17.93
N GLY A 76 17.86 0.89 19.00
CA GLY A 76 18.34 2.23 19.29
C GLY A 76 17.91 3.28 18.25
N LYS A 77 16.77 3.07 17.58
CA LYS A 77 16.25 3.92 16.50
C LYS A 77 14.86 4.48 16.83
N LYS A 78 14.46 5.54 16.12
CA LYS A 78 13.12 6.09 16.19
C LYS A 78 12.25 5.46 15.10
N PRO A 79 11.02 5.01 15.39
CA PRO A 79 10.13 4.50 14.36
C PRO A 79 9.64 5.64 13.45
N LEU A 80 9.60 5.37 12.13
CA LEU A 80 9.02 6.24 11.12
C LEU A 80 8.11 5.39 10.24
N ILE A 81 6.83 5.69 10.21
CA ILE A 81 5.86 4.92 9.43
C ILE A 81 5.85 5.41 7.99
N VAL A 82 6.06 4.49 7.06
CA VAL A 82 5.96 4.73 5.61
C VAL A 82 4.69 4.07 5.09
N LYS A 83 3.64 4.88 4.95
CA LYS A 83 2.36 4.39 4.42
C LYS A 83 2.53 3.91 2.98
N THR A 84 2.20 2.64 2.74
CA THR A 84 2.43 1.97 1.46
C THR A 84 1.28 0.99 1.21
N SER A 85 0.75 0.93 -0.02
CA SER A 85 -0.27 -0.07 -0.37
C SER A 85 0.26 -1.49 -0.16
N TRP A 86 -0.63 -2.44 0.13
CA TRP A 86 -0.27 -3.84 0.40
C TRP A 86 0.70 -4.43 -0.63
N ASN A 87 0.34 -4.35 -1.90
CA ASN A 87 1.16 -4.88 -3.00
C ASN A 87 2.50 -4.13 -3.20
N GLY A 88 2.64 -2.96 -2.61
CA GLY A 88 3.87 -2.15 -2.64
C GLY A 88 4.85 -2.43 -1.50
N LEU A 89 4.47 -3.18 -0.45
CA LEU A 89 5.30 -3.40 0.74
C LEU A 89 6.58 -4.16 0.42
N ILE A 90 6.49 -5.33 -0.22
CA ILE A 90 7.67 -6.14 -0.58
C ILE A 90 8.58 -5.38 -1.57
N PRO A 91 8.06 -4.78 -2.66
CA PRO A 91 8.88 -3.91 -3.52
C PRO A 91 9.54 -2.74 -2.78
N ALA A 92 8.87 -2.11 -1.82
CA ALA A 92 9.45 -1.03 -1.02
C ALA A 92 10.59 -1.54 -0.11
N LEU A 93 10.43 -2.73 0.49
CA LEU A 93 11.45 -3.36 1.30
C LEU A 93 12.67 -3.74 0.47
N THR A 94 12.49 -4.46 -0.63
CA THR A 94 13.59 -4.94 -1.49
C THR A 94 14.35 -3.80 -2.13
N SER A 95 13.68 -2.71 -2.50
CA SER A 95 14.30 -1.49 -3.03
C SER A 95 14.96 -0.60 -1.96
N GLY A 96 14.80 -0.89 -0.66
CA GLY A 96 15.38 -0.10 0.43
C GLY A 96 14.65 1.21 0.75
N LYS A 97 13.42 1.38 0.28
CA LYS A 97 12.57 2.52 0.66
C LYS A 97 12.04 2.39 2.08
N ILE A 98 11.89 1.17 2.56
CA ILE A 98 11.60 0.82 3.95
C ILE A 98 12.63 -0.19 4.46
N ASP A 99 12.79 -0.26 5.75
CA ASP A 99 13.74 -1.15 6.42
C ASP A 99 13.10 -2.46 6.86
N MET A 100 11.81 -2.41 7.24
CA MET A 100 11.01 -3.53 7.69
C MET A 100 9.55 -3.38 7.25
N ILE A 101 8.85 -4.52 7.15
CA ILE A 101 7.39 -4.59 7.00
C ILE A 101 6.82 -5.06 8.34
N ILE A 102 6.00 -4.24 8.98
CA ILE A 102 5.22 -4.60 10.17
C ILE A 102 3.77 -4.21 9.89
N ALA A 103 2.99 -5.13 9.35
CA ALA A 103 1.74 -4.84 8.66
C ALA A 103 0.74 -6.00 8.68
N GLY A 104 0.71 -6.80 9.76
CA GLY A 104 -0.15 -7.98 9.78
C GLY A 104 0.23 -9.04 8.72
N MET A 105 1.50 -9.13 8.34
CA MET A 105 1.92 -9.94 7.20
C MET A 105 2.28 -11.38 7.61
N SER A 106 1.59 -12.36 7.02
CA SER A 106 1.93 -13.79 7.19
C SER A 106 3.17 -14.18 6.39
N PRO A 107 4.08 -15.00 6.96
CA PRO A 107 5.31 -15.47 6.32
C PRO A 107 5.07 -16.67 5.39
N THR A 108 4.20 -16.48 4.37
CA THR A 108 3.87 -17.54 3.42
C THR A 108 5.11 -18.04 2.67
N ALA A 109 5.07 -19.32 2.21
CA ALA A 109 6.17 -19.92 1.45
C ALA A 109 6.54 -19.10 0.20
N GLU A 110 5.57 -18.42 -0.44
CA GLU A 110 5.81 -17.56 -1.59
C GLU A 110 6.62 -16.33 -1.19
N ARG A 111 6.21 -15.62 -0.13
CA ARG A 111 6.90 -14.40 0.35
C ARG A 111 8.31 -14.71 0.86
N LYS A 112 8.52 -15.88 1.49
CA LYS A 112 9.86 -16.34 1.91
C LYS A 112 10.84 -16.50 0.76
N LYS A 113 10.36 -16.64 -0.48
CA LYS A 113 11.24 -16.65 -1.67
C LYS A 113 11.85 -15.27 -1.95
N GLU A 114 11.19 -14.19 -1.53
CA GLU A 114 11.62 -12.81 -1.80
C GLU A 114 12.25 -12.12 -0.60
N VAL A 115 11.72 -12.35 0.60
CA VAL A 115 12.12 -11.68 1.84
C VAL A 115 12.37 -12.66 2.97
N ALA A 116 13.07 -12.22 4.01
CA ALA A 116 13.20 -12.94 5.28
C ALA A 116 12.10 -12.52 6.25
N PHE A 117 11.81 -13.37 7.24
CA PHE A 117 10.84 -13.09 8.28
C PHE A 117 11.43 -13.32 9.67
N SER A 118 10.99 -12.52 10.62
CA SER A 118 11.26 -12.74 12.04
C SER A 118 10.49 -13.94 12.58
N LYS A 119 10.68 -14.24 13.86
CA LYS A 119 9.71 -15.04 14.62
C LYS A 119 8.35 -14.34 14.61
N SER A 120 7.28 -15.13 14.76
CA SER A 120 5.92 -14.62 14.83
C SER A 120 5.75 -13.69 16.04
N TYR A 121 5.01 -12.58 15.83
CA TYR A 121 4.61 -11.66 16.89
C TYR A 121 3.10 -11.69 17.17
N TYR A 122 2.33 -12.43 16.35
CA TYR A 122 0.92 -12.69 16.55
C TYR A 122 0.49 -13.96 15.79
N THR A 123 -0.57 -14.62 16.29
CA THR A 123 -1.24 -15.72 15.59
C THR A 123 -2.72 -15.41 15.55
N SER A 124 -3.32 -15.47 14.38
CA SER A 124 -4.72 -15.14 14.14
C SER A 124 -5.50 -16.33 13.58
N GLU A 125 -6.82 -16.30 13.77
CA GLU A 125 -7.74 -17.27 13.21
C GLU A 125 -8.57 -16.64 12.10
N PRO A 126 -8.71 -17.27 10.94
CA PRO A 126 -9.63 -16.84 9.91
C PRO A 126 -11.09 -17.00 10.35
N VAL A 127 -11.87 -15.98 10.09
CA VAL A 127 -13.30 -15.91 10.41
C VAL A 127 -14.08 -15.31 9.24
N MET A 128 -15.41 -15.38 9.31
CA MET A 128 -16.28 -14.72 8.36
C MET A 128 -16.86 -13.46 8.99
N LEU A 129 -16.92 -12.38 8.23
CA LEU A 129 -17.76 -11.22 8.54
C LEU A 129 -18.95 -11.16 7.60
N VAL A 130 -20.15 -10.99 8.16
CA VAL A 130 -21.44 -10.96 7.45
C VAL A 130 -22.28 -9.78 7.92
N ARG A 131 -23.37 -9.46 7.20
CA ARG A 131 -24.42 -8.58 7.74
C ARG A 131 -25.30 -9.34 8.74
N LYS A 132 -25.70 -8.68 9.84
CA LYS A 132 -26.62 -9.24 10.84
C LYS A 132 -28.02 -9.54 10.29
N ASP A 133 -28.46 -8.76 9.32
CA ASP A 133 -29.76 -8.88 8.64
C ASP A 133 -29.66 -9.72 7.35
N GLY A 134 -28.49 -10.23 7.03
CA GLY A 134 -28.23 -11.03 5.84
C GLY A 134 -28.57 -12.52 6.02
N ASN A 135 -28.68 -13.22 4.90
CA ASN A 135 -29.05 -14.64 4.85
C ASN A 135 -28.07 -15.56 5.60
N TYR A 136 -26.83 -15.10 5.79
CA TYR A 136 -25.74 -15.89 6.37
C TYR A 136 -25.46 -15.53 7.84
N ALA A 137 -26.27 -14.67 8.45
CA ALA A 137 -26.07 -14.22 9.85
C ALA A 137 -26.09 -15.33 10.89
N ASN A 138 -26.74 -16.45 10.60
CA ASN A 138 -26.88 -17.61 11.49
C ASN A 138 -26.09 -18.84 10.99
N ALA A 139 -25.12 -18.65 10.08
CA ALA A 139 -24.26 -19.72 9.63
C ALA A 139 -23.50 -20.34 10.80
N THR A 140 -23.41 -21.66 10.85
CA THR A 140 -22.77 -22.46 11.90
C THR A 140 -21.59 -23.28 11.39
N SER A 141 -21.48 -23.40 10.06
CA SER A 141 -20.45 -24.13 9.34
C SER A 141 -20.03 -23.42 8.05
N LEU A 142 -18.89 -23.81 7.48
CA LEU A 142 -18.42 -23.32 6.19
C LEU A 142 -19.36 -23.73 5.04
N ASP A 143 -20.09 -24.83 5.17
CA ASP A 143 -21.02 -25.33 4.16
C ASP A 143 -22.30 -24.47 4.05
N ASP A 144 -22.60 -23.65 5.05
CA ASP A 144 -23.79 -22.77 5.07
C ASP A 144 -23.66 -21.58 4.12
N PHE A 145 -22.47 -21.32 3.53
CA PHE A 145 -22.21 -20.22 2.61
C PHE A 145 -22.49 -20.55 1.14
N LYS A 146 -23.25 -21.60 0.87
CA LYS A 146 -23.66 -21.90 -0.50
C LYS A 146 -24.36 -20.70 -1.15
N ASP A 147 -23.97 -20.41 -2.40
CA ASP A 147 -24.42 -19.27 -3.22
C ASP A 147 -24.05 -17.89 -2.69
N ALA A 148 -23.39 -17.77 -1.52
CA ALA A 148 -22.91 -16.52 -0.98
C ALA A 148 -21.83 -15.88 -1.88
N LYS A 149 -21.92 -14.59 -2.10
CA LYS A 149 -20.88 -13.77 -2.75
C LYS A 149 -19.82 -13.44 -1.72
N VAL A 150 -18.66 -14.07 -1.84
CA VAL A 150 -17.59 -13.97 -0.84
C VAL A 150 -16.31 -13.42 -1.47
N THR A 151 -15.66 -12.50 -0.78
CA THR A 151 -14.36 -11.97 -1.16
C THR A 151 -13.36 -11.96 0.01
N SER A 152 -12.16 -11.50 -0.24
CA SER A 152 -11.16 -11.13 0.75
C SER A 152 -10.19 -10.12 0.15
N GLN A 153 -9.17 -9.70 0.90
CA GLN A 153 -8.17 -8.76 0.41
C GLN A 153 -7.30 -9.40 -0.68
N GLN A 154 -6.90 -8.60 -1.65
CA GLN A 154 -6.00 -9.05 -2.72
C GLN A 154 -4.60 -9.37 -2.19
N GLY A 155 -4.02 -10.48 -2.67
CA GLY A 155 -2.65 -10.84 -2.35
C GLY A 155 -2.43 -11.38 -0.94
N VAL A 156 -3.50 -11.80 -0.23
CA VAL A 156 -3.42 -12.48 1.07
C VAL A 156 -3.92 -13.92 0.97
N TYR A 157 -3.42 -14.79 1.85
CA TYR A 157 -3.82 -16.19 1.90
C TYR A 157 -5.32 -16.39 2.17
N LEU A 158 -5.94 -15.46 2.90
CA LEU A 158 -7.37 -15.49 3.22
C LEU A 158 -8.27 -15.61 1.98
N TYR A 159 -7.85 -15.01 0.85
CA TYR A 159 -8.62 -15.12 -0.39
C TYR A 159 -8.66 -16.54 -0.95
N SER A 160 -7.60 -17.33 -0.75
CA SER A 160 -7.55 -18.75 -1.16
C SER A 160 -8.46 -19.64 -0.32
N LEU A 161 -8.75 -19.23 0.94
CA LEU A 161 -9.61 -19.99 1.85
C LEU A 161 -11.08 -20.02 1.39
N ILE A 162 -11.49 -19.11 0.52
CA ILE A 162 -12.86 -19.08 -0.05
C ILE A 162 -13.18 -20.40 -0.77
N SER A 163 -12.18 -21.07 -1.33
CA SER A 163 -12.35 -22.39 -1.96
C SER A 163 -12.85 -23.49 -1.00
N GLN A 164 -12.71 -23.29 0.32
CA GLN A 164 -13.22 -24.21 1.33
C GLN A 164 -14.73 -24.03 1.62
N LEU A 165 -15.32 -22.93 1.13
CA LEU A 165 -16.76 -22.64 1.24
C LEU A 165 -17.47 -23.30 0.07
N LYS A 166 -18.04 -24.50 0.29
CA LYS A 166 -18.66 -25.28 -0.79
C LYS A 166 -19.84 -24.57 -1.44
N GLY A 167 -19.70 -24.26 -2.73
CA GLY A 167 -20.75 -23.62 -3.52
C GLY A 167 -20.87 -22.11 -3.31
N ALA A 168 -19.98 -21.48 -2.57
CA ALA A 168 -19.88 -20.03 -2.53
C ALA A 168 -19.40 -19.46 -3.87
N LYS A 169 -19.81 -18.24 -4.19
CA LYS A 169 -19.37 -17.47 -5.36
C LYS A 169 -18.20 -16.62 -4.94
N GLN A 170 -17.01 -16.97 -5.40
CA GLN A 170 -15.81 -16.19 -5.14
C GLN A 170 -15.83 -14.93 -6.01
N GLU A 171 -15.98 -13.78 -5.37
CA GLU A 171 -15.94 -12.47 -6.01
C GLU A 171 -14.50 -11.96 -6.16
N THR A 172 -14.30 -10.96 -7.00
CA THR A 172 -12.97 -10.33 -7.19
C THR A 172 -12.40 -9.84 -5.88
N ALA A 173 -11.13 -10.15 -5.62
CA ALA A 173 -10.42 -9.66 -4.43
C ALA A 173 -10.34 -8.13 -4.40
N MET A 174 -10.49 -7.54 -3.22
CA MET A 174 -10.52 -6.10 -3.01
C MET A 174 -9.19 -5.57 -2.47
N GLY A 175 -8.92 -4.27 -2.66
CA GLY A 175 -7.64 -3.67 -2.32
C GLY A 175 -7.38 -3.55 -0.82
N ASP A 176 -8.41 -3.27 -0.03
CA ASP A 176 -8.32 -3.04 1.41
C ASP A 176 -9.64 -3.39 2.14
N PHE A 177 -9.56 -3.42 3.49
CA PHE A 177 -10.69 -3.76 4.34
C PHE A 177 -11.81 -2.71 4.35
N ALA A 178 -11.48 -1.44 4.12
CA ALA A 178 -12.51 -0.38 4.04
C ALA A 178 -13.44 -0.60 2.85
N GLN A 179 -12.89 -0.98 1.68
CA GLN A 179 -13.66 -1.34 0.50
C GLN A 179 -14.54 -2.57 0.76
N MET A 180 -14.02 -3.59 1.43
CA MET A 180 -14.78 -4.81 1.76
C MET A 180 -15.94 -4.53 2.72
N ARG A 181 -15.71 -3.71 3.76
CA ARG A 181 -16.78 -3.29 4.69
C ARG A 181 -17.89 -2.53 3.98
N GLN A 182 -17.52 -1.60 3.09
CA GLN A 182 -18.50 -0.86 2.29
C GLN A 182 -19.26 -1.76 1.32
N ALA A 183 -18.61 -2.70 0.65
CA ALA A 183 -19.25 -3.67 -0.24
C ALA A 183 -20.20 -4.61 0.53
N LEU A 184 -19.81 -5.02 1.75
CA LEU A 184 -20.65 -5.82 2.64
C LEU A 184 -21.88 -5.03 3.10
N GLU A 185 -21.71 -3.81 3.53
CA GLU A 185 -22.80 -2.94 4.00
C GLU A 185 -23.82 -2.63 2.90
N SER A 186 -23.34 -2.35 1.68
CA SER A 186 -24.19 -2.08 0.52
C SER A 186 -24.81 -3.33 -0.11
N GLY A 187 -24.45 -4.54 0.32
CA GLY A 187 -24.96 -5.80 -0.21
C GLY A 187 -24.38 -6.22 -1.56
N VAL A 188 -23.28 -5.62 -1.99
CA VAL A 188 -22.52 -6.06 -3.18
C VAL A 188 -21.93 -7.44 -2.95
N ILE A 189 -21.44 -7.69 -1.73
CA ILE A 189 -21.01 -8.99 -1.24
C ILE A 189 -21.88 -9.42 -0.05
N ASP A 190 -21.94 -10.73 0.21
CA ASP A 190 -22.66 -11.30 1.35
C ASP A 190 -21.77 -11.52 2.56
N ALA A 191 -20.48 -11.78 2.32
CA ALA A 191 -19.49 -12.01 3.35
C ALA A 191 -18.07 -11.72 2.84
N TYR A 192 -17.13 -11.56 3.78
CA TYR A 192 -15.71 -11.66 3.46
C TYR A 192 -14.94 -12.47 4.52
N VAL A 193 -13.87 -13.13 4.06
CA VAL A 193 -12.93 -13.83 4.94
C VAL A 193 -11.97 -12.82 5.52
N SER A 194 -11.84 -12.82 6.85
CA SER A 194 -10.97 -11.92 7.59
C SER A 194 -10.29 -12.64 8.76
N GLU A 195 -9.44 -11.94 9.45
CA GLU A 195 -8.86 -12.38 10.71
C GLU A 195 -9.72 -11.93 11.89
N ARG A 196 -9.74 -12.72 12.95
CA ARG A 196 -10.58 -12.48 14.13
C ARG A 196 -10.45 -11.06 14.71
N PRO A 197 -9.27 -10.44 14.90
CA PRO A 197 -9.18 -9.08 15.44
C PRO A 197 -9.84 -8.03 14.53
N GLU A 198 -9.64 -8.13 13.21
CA GLU A 198 -10.28 -7.23 12.25
C GLU A 198 -11.80 -7.38 12.25
N ALA A 199 -12.29 -8.62 12.22
CA ALA A 199 -13.73 -8.87 12.22
C ALA A 199 -14.42 -8.39 13.51
N LEU A 200 -13.79 -8.57 14.69
CA LEU A 200 -14.26 -8.00 15.95
C LEU A 200 -14.30 -6.46 15.91
N THR A 201 -13.28 -5.88 15.33
CA THR A 201 -13.20 -4.44 15.12
C THR A 201 -14.33 -3.93 14.23
N ALA A 202 -14.55 -4.58 13.10
CA ALA A 202 -15.61 -4.23 12.17
C ALA A 202 -17.01 -4.39 12.80
N GLU A 203 -17.24 -5.47 13.56
CA GLU A 203 -18.49 -5.70 14.30
C GLU A 203 -18.72 -4.64 15.40
N SER A 204 -17.67 -4.26 16.12
CA SER A 204 -17.76 -3.23 17.16
C SER A 204 -18.00 -1.84 16.57
N ALA A 205 -17.42 -1.57 15.40
CA ALA A 205 -17.55 -0.28 14.73
C ALA A 205 -18.88 -0.10 14.00
N ASN A 206 -19.52 -1.18 13.53
CA ASN A 206 -20.79 -1.13 12.80
C ASN A 206 -21.73 -2.22 13.32
N SER A 207 -22.81 -1.80 13.98
CA SER A 207 -23.80 -2.70 14.58
C SER A 207 -24.54 -3.59 13.56
N LYS A 208 -24.45 -3.30 12.26
CA LYS A 208 -25.03 -4.10 11.16
C LYS A 208 -24.18 -5.32 10.85
N PHE A 209 -22.93 -5.38 11.30
CA PHE A 209 -22.03 -6.49 11.04
C PHE A 209 -22.06 -7.54 12.15
N LYS A 210 -21.70 -8.75 11.77
CA LYS A 210 -21.55 -9.89 12.68
C LYS A 210 -20.37 -10.75 12.27
N MET A 211 -19.46 -10.97 13.21
CA MET A 211 -18.40 -11.96 13.06
C MET A 211 -18.97 -13.35 13.30
N ILE A 212 -18.60 -14.31 12.45
CA ILE A 212 -18.91 -15.73 12.62
C ILE A 212 -17.61 -16.50 12.75
N GLN A 213 -17.44 -17.13 13.90
CA GLN A 213 -16.36 -18.05 14.18
C GLN A 213 -16.93 -19.47 14.28
N PHE A 214 -16.33 -20.43 13.57
CA PHE A 214 -16.82 -21.79 13.50
C PHE A 214 -16.10 -22.69 14.52
N LYS A 215 -16.80 -23.69 15.03
CA LYS A 215 -16.18 -24.73 15.87
C LYS A 215 -15.14 -25.55 15.08
N LYS A 216 -15.45 -25.84 13.80
CA LYS A 216 -14.51 -26.36 12.83
C LYS A 216 -14.34 -25.29 11.77
N GLY A 217 -13.28 -24.49 11.90
CA GLY A 217 -12.98 -23.35 11.03
C GLY A 217 -12.26 -23.77 9.75
N PHE A 218 -11.66 -22.79 9.12
CA PHE A 218 -10.83 -22.98 7.94
C PHE A 218 -9.60 -23.84 8.25
N GLU A 219 -9.23 -24.69 7.32
CA GLU A 219 -7.95 -25.37 7.33
C GLU A 219 -6.85 -24.42 6.85
N VAL A 220 -5.90 -24.12 7.71
CA VAL A 220 -4.82 -23.14 7.46
C VAL A 220 -3.48 -23.79 7.78
N GLY A 221 -2.48 -23.55 6.95
CA GLY A 221 -1.10 -23.89 7.28
C GLY A 221 -0.64 -23.16 8.55
N GLU A 222 0.11 -23.83 9.41
CA GLU A 222 0.57 -23.23 10.67
C GLU A 222 1.27 -21.88 10.45
N GLU A 223 2.08 -21.75 9.40
CA GLU A 223 2.80 -20.51 9.08
C GLU A 223 1.89 -19.41 8.54
N ASP A 224 0.83 -19.78 7.79
CA ASP A 224 -0.10 -18.80 7.20
C ASP A 224 -0.96 -18.11 8.27
N ALA A 225 -1.25 -18.80 9.37
CA ALA A 225 -1.97 -18.24 10.51
C ALA A 225 -1.10 -17.31 11.39
N THR A 226 0.22 -17.31 11.20
CA THR A 226 1.13 -16.47 11.97
C THR A 226 1.41 -15.13 11.27
N ILE A 227 1.76 -14.13 12.06
CA ILE A 227 2.14 -12.81 11.58
C ILE A 227 3.57 -12.51 12.02
N ALA A 228 4.41 -12.09 11.09
CA ALA A 228 5.84 -11.88 11.32
C ALA A 228 6.34 -10.61 10.62
N ILE A 229 7.48 -10.08 11.08
CA ILE A 229 8.12 -8.90 10.51
C ILE A 229 8.89 -9.29 9.25
N GLY A 230 8.53 -8.67 8.11
CA GLY A 230 9.27 -8.85 6.86
C GLY A 230 10.55 -8.01 6.84
N MET A 231 11.66 -8.63 6.45
CA MET A 231 12.98 -8.02 6.37
C MET A 231 13.70 -8.42 5.07
N LYS A 232 14.70 -7.65 4.66
CA LYS A 232 15.55 -8.08 3.53
C LYS A 232 16.26 -9.40 3.85
N LYS A 233 16.45 -10.23 2.84
CA LYS A 233 17.28 -11.43 3.01
C LYS A 233 18.70 -11.04 3.38
N GLY A 234 19.22 -11.70 4.44
CA GLY A 234 20.56 -11.44 4.96
C GLY A 234 20.67 -10.16 5.80
N ASP A 235 19.57 -9.57 6.25
CA ASP A 235 19.60 -8.42 7.14
C ASP A 235 20.20 -8.84 8.51
N ALA A 236 21.31 -8.24 8.89
CA ALA A 236 22.04 -8.55 10.12
C ALA A 236 21.24 -8.23 11.40
N ARG A 237 20.17 -7.42 11.29
CA ARG A 237 19.32 -7.04 12.44
C ARG A 237 18.31 -8.11 12.83
N LEU A 238 18.15 -9.20 12.06
CA LEU A 238 17.11 -10.21 12.27
C LEU A 238 17.17 -10.83 13.68
N ASP A 239 18.36 -11.11 14.18
CA ASP A 239 18.52 -11.69 15.53
C ASP A 239 18.12 -10.69 16.62
N GLN A 240 18.46 -9.41 16.47
CA GLN A 240 18.07 -8.35 17.40
C GLN A 240 16.54 -8.14 17.37
N VAL A 241 15.92 -8.17 16.19
CA VAL A 241 14.44 -8.12 16.05
C VAL A 241 13.80 -9.30 16.77
N ASN A 242 14.31 -10.50 16.58
CA ASN A 242 13.81 -11.70 17.27
C ASN A 242 14.00 -11.61 18.79
N ALA A 243 15.08 -11.00 19.27
CA ALA A 243 15.30 -10.76 20.68
C ALA A 243 14.31 -9.74 21.25
N ALA A 244 13.98 -8.68 20.50
CA ALA A 244 12.96 -7.71 20.87
C ALA A 244 11.58 -8.38 21.01
N LEU A 245 11.20 -9.22 20.04
CA LEU A 245 9.92 -9.93 20.05
C LEU A 245 9.83 -10.94 21.21
N ALA A 246 10.92 -11.60 21.54
CA ALA A 246 10.98 -12.56 22.65
C ALA A 246 10.73 -11.93 24.04
N LYS A 247 10.86 -10.60 24.17
CA LYS A 247 10.54 -9.86 25.41
C LYS A 247 9.04 -9.63 25.59
N ILE A 248 8.21 -9.91 24.57
CA ILE A 248 6.77 -9.71 24.60
C ILE A 248 6.13 -11.09 24.86
N SER A 249 5.63 -11.27 26.06
CA SER A 249 4.95 -12.54 26.42
C SER A 249 3.65 -12.72 25.63
N SER A 250 3.16 -13.95 25.49
CA SER A 250 1.87 -14.23 24.85
C SER A 250 0.71 -13.49 25.55
N GLU A 251 0.78 -13.32 26.88
CA GLU A 251 -0.21 -12.57 27.64
C GLU A 251 -0.17 -11.07 27.27
N ASP A 252 1.03 -10.49 27.16
CA ASP A 252 1.19 -9.10 26.73
C ASP A 252 0.73 -8.88 25.29
N GLN A 253 0.90 -9.87 24.40
CA GLN A 253 0.40 -9.81 23.03
C GLN A 253 -1.13 -9.74 23.00
N VAL A 254 -1.82 -10.60 23.75
CA VAL A 254 -3.29 -10.58 23.85
C VAL A 254 -3.78 -9.27 24.44
N LYS A 255 -3.20 -8.84 25.57
CA LYS A 255 -3.54 -7.59 26.22
C LYS A 255 -3.35 -6.37 25.32
N LEU A 256 -2.24 -6.33 24.58
CA LEU A 256 -1.96 -5.25 23.64
C LEU A 256 -2.98 -5.23 22.49
N MET A 257 -3.36 -6.39 21.96
CA MET A 257 -4.39 -6.48 20.93
C MET A 257 -5.74 -6.01 21.44
N ASP A 258 -6.16 -6.45 22.62
CA ASP A 258 -7.42 -6.01 23.25
C ASP A 258 -7.44 -4.50 23.51
N ASP A 259 -6.31 -3.94 23.92
CA ASP A 259 -6.15 -2.50 24.09
C ASP A 259 -6.30 -1.75 22.77
N MET A 260 -5.73 -2.26 21.69
CA MET A 260 -5.83 -1.63 20.37
C MET A 260 -7.25 -1.73 19.79
N ILE A 261 -7.95 -2.85 19.99
CA ILE A 261 -9.38 -2.97 19.64
C ILE A 261 -10.22 -1.87 20.33
N LYS A 262 -9.93 -1.57 21.59
CA LYS A 262 -10.67 -0.54 22.36
C LYS A 262 -10.28 0.90 21.98
N LYS A 263 -9.04 1.14 21.57
CA LYS A 263 -8.47 2.47 21.28
C LYS A 263 -8.59 2.91 19.82
N GLN A 264 -9.05 2.01 18.94
CA GLN A 264 -9.26 2.39 17.55
C GLN A 264 -10.28 3.54 17.46
N PRO A 265 -10.15 4.43 16.46
CA PRO A 265 -11.16 5.45 16.22
C PRO A 265 -12.52 4.80 15.99
N ALA A 266 -13.55 5.24 16.74
CA ALA A 266 -14.92 4.82 16.47
C ALA A 266 -15.23 5.20 15.01
N SER A 267 -15.80 4.27 14.24
CA SER A 267 -16.34 4.65 12.95
C SER A 267 -17.42 5.72 13.18
N SER A 268 -17.42 6.75 12.35
CA SER A 268 -18.38 7.86 12.43
C SER A 268 -19.85 7.42 12.27
N ASP A 269 -20.10 6.13 12.12
CA ASP A 269 -21.41 5.53 11.88
C ASP A 269 -22.14 5.08 13.17
N ALA A 270 -21.53 5.26 14.35
CA ALA A 270 -22.17 4.90 15.63
C ALA A 270 -23.17 5.95 16.17
N SER A 271 -23.51 6.99 15.41
CA SER A 271 -24.61 7.89 15.75
C SER A 271 -25.87 7.48 15.01
N ASP A 272 -26.81 6.94 15.76
CA ASP A 272 -28.17 6.56 15.37
C ASP A 272 -29.07 7.78 15.06
N ASP A 273 -28.51 8.80 14.44
CA ASP A 273 -29.24 9.96 13.94
C ASP A 273 -29.51 9.75 12.46
N LYS A 274 -30.79 9.83 12.07
CA LYS A 274 -31.27 9.89 10.68
C LYS A 274 -30.69 11.11 9.96
N GLN A 275 -29.37 11.16 9.83
CA GLN A 275 -28.72 12.20 9.06
C GLN A 275 -29.01 11.97 7.59
N THR A 276 -29.60 12.96 6.95
CA THR A 276 -29.81 12.98 5.50
C THR A 276 -28.46 12.83 4.81
N PHE A 277 -28.41 12.12 3.69
CA PHE A 277 -27.21 11.98 2.83
C PHE A 277 -26.45 13.32 2.68
N PHE A 278 -27.20 14.42 2.52
CA PHE A 278 -26.63 15.75 2.36
C PHE A 278 -25.92 16.25 3.65
N SER A 279 -26.47 15.96 4.83
CA SER A 279 -25.83 16.36 6.09
C SER A 279 -24.57 15.56 6.39
N GLN A 280 -24.55 14.27 6.03
CA GLN A 280 -23.35 13.43 6.10
C GLN A 280 -22.26 13.92 5.14
N MET A 281 -22.63 14.23 3.88
CA MET A 281 -21.71 14.80 2.90
C MET A 281 -21.11 16.12 3.37
N MET A 282 -21.93 17.03 3.93
CA MET A 282 -21.46 18.31 4.46
C MET A 282 -20.56 18.14 5.67
N LYS A 283 -20.84 17.18 6.55
CA LYS A 283 -19.97 16.84 7.68
C LYS A 283 -18.61 16.35 7.17
N ILE A 284 -18.59 15.39 6.25
CA ILE A 284 -17.34 14.88 5.63
C ILE A 284 -16.54 16.01 4.99
N LEU A 285 -17.20 16.90 4.23
CA LEU A 285 -16.55 18.04 3.60
C LEU A 285 -16.00 19.04 4.63
N LYS A 286 -16.71 19.27 5.72
CA LYS A 286 -16.26 20.15 6.79
C LYS A 286 -15.06 19.56 7.55
N ASP A 287 -15.12 18.29 7.90
CA ASP A 287 -14.11 17.63 8.71
C ASP A 287 -12.84 17.31 7.90
N ASN A 288 -12.99 16.98 6.61
CA ASN A 288 -11.88 16.59 5.73
C ASN A 288 -11.60 17.57 4.58
N GLY A 289 -12.26 18.73 4.55
CA GLY A 289 -12.13 19.74 3.48
C GLY A 289 -10.69 20.12 3.14
N PRO A 290 -9.83 20.45 4.12
CA PRO A 290 -8.43 20.77 3.87
C PRO A 290 -7.66 19.62 3.20
N GLN A 291 -7.97 18.37 3.53
CA GLN A 291 -7.34 17.18 2.94
C GLN A 291 -7.79 17.00 1.48
N PHE A 292 -9.08 17.17 1.20
CA PHE A 292 -9.62 17.14 -0.18
C PHE A 292 -8.99 18.23 -1.04
N LEU A 293 -8.89 19.47 -0.54
CA LEU A 293 -8.25 20.56 -1.25
C LEU A 293 -6.77 20.29 -1.52
N ARG A 294 -6.04 19.77 -0.54
CA ARG A 294 -4.63 19.39 -0.70
C ARG A 294 -4.46 18.27 -1.71
N GLY A 295 -5.30 17.21 -1.64
CA GLY A 295 -5.29 16.11 -2.59
C GLY A 295 -5.61 16.55 -4.01
N THR A 296 -6.65 17.37 -4.18
CA THR A 296 -7.02 17.97 -5.47
C THR A 296 -5.89 18.85 -6.01
N GLY A 297 -5.30 19.70 -5.17
CA GLY A 297 -4.17 20.54 -5.55
C GLY A 297 -2.96 19.73 -6.01
N MET A 298 -2.64 18.63 -5.30
CA MET A 298 -1.54 17.74 -5.67
C MET A 298 -1.83 17.01 -6.99
N THR A 299 -3.07 16.54 -7.19
CA THR A 299 -3.48 15.89 -8.45
C THR A 299 -3.37 16.85 -9.63
N LEU A 300 -3.85 18.08 -9.46
CA LEU A 300 -3.74 19.13 -10.49
C LEU A 300 -2.28 19.47 -10.78
N LEU A 301 -1.46 19.62 -9.75
CA LEU A 301 -0.02 19.87 -9.91
C LEU A 301 0.64 18.78 -10.74
N ILE A 302 0.46 17.50 -10.39
CA ILE A 302 1.07 16.37 -11.08
C ILE A 302 0.56 16.28 -12.52
N SER A 303 -0.76 16.36 -12.72
CA SER A 303 -1.34 16.19 -14.04
C SER A 303 -1.00 17.36 -14.99
N MET A 304 -1.09 18.61 -14.53
CA MET A 304 -0.77 19.76 -15.36
C MET A 304 0.71 19.84 -15.69
N THR A 305 1.58 19.72 -14.69
CA THR A 305 3.04 19.77 -14.91
C THR A 305 3.51 18.59 -15.76
N GLY A 306 3.00 17.38 -15.47
CA GLY A 306 3.33 16.19 -16.23
C GLY A 306 2.83 16.25 -17.68
N THR A 307 1.63 16.74 -17.90
CA THR A 307 1.07 16.89 -19.26
C THR A 307 1.81 17.96 -20.05
N ILE A 308 2.10 19.13 -19.47
CA ILE A 308 2.88 20.20 -20.15
C ILE A 308 4.27 19.69 -20.52
N ALA A 309 4.95 19.05 -19.57
CA ALA A 309 6.27 18.49 -19.85
C ALA A 309 6.21 17.37 -20.91
N GLY A 310 5.21 16.51 -20.85
CA GLY A 310 4.96 15.47 -21.86
C GLY A 310 4.67 16.04 -23.25
N LEU A 311 3.85 17.11 -23.33
CA LEU A 311 3.60 17.82 -24.59
C LEU A 311 4.89 18.36 -25.21
N ILE A 312 5.78 18.95 -24.40
CA ILE A 312 7.08 19.44 -24.86
C ILE A 312 7.92 18.27 -25.37
N ILE A 313 7.99 17.16 -24.65
CA ILE A 313 8.72 15.96 -25.07
C ILE A 313 8.15 15.43 -26.39
N GLY A 314 6.84 15.25 -26.50
CA GLY A 314 6.17 14.76 -27.70
C GLY A 314 6.39 15.68 -28.91
N LEU A 315 6.31 17.01 -28.70
CA LEU A 315 6.61 18.01 -29.74
C LEU A 315 8.06 17.88 -30.24
N LEU A 316 9.02 17.77 -29.33
CA LEU A 316 10.43 17.61 -29.69
C LEU A 316 10.66 16.30 -30.48
N ILE A 317 10.02 15.23 -30.07
CA ILE A 317 10.05 13.94 -30.80
C ILE A 317 9.44 14.08 -32.19
N GLY A 318 8.28 14.74 -32.30
CA GLY A 318 7.60 15.00 -33.55
C GLY A 318 8.47 15.83 -34.52
N VAL A 319 9.04 16.92 -34.05
CA VAL A 319 9.97 17.77 -34.83
C VAL A 319 11.19 16.99 -35.25
N PHE A 320 11.77 16.15 -34.38
CA PHE A 320 12.91 15.34 -34.74
C PHE A 320 12.58 14.32 -35.85
N ARG A 321 11.42 13.67 -35.75
CA ARG A 321 10.98 12.64 -36.74
C ARG A 321 10.63 13.21 -38.12
N THR A 322 10.21 14.48 -38.18
CA THR A 322 9.89 15.17 -39.42
C THR A 322 11.10 15.91 -40.02
N ALA A 323 12.20 15.99 -39.28
CA ALA A 323 13.42 16.66 -39.75
C ALA A 323 14.05 15.92 -40.94
N PRO A 324 14.50 16.64 -42.00
CA PRO A 324 15.15 16.01 -43.12
C PRO A 324 16.48 15.34 -42.70
N MET A 325 16.83 14.26 -43.39
CA MET A 325 18.09 13.55 -43.14
C MET A 325 19.30 14.44 -43.34
N ALA A 326 20.25 14.35 -42.43
CA ALA A 326 21.47 15.16 -42.48
C ALA A 326 22.31 14.79 -43.72
N LYS A 327 22.87 15.78 -44.39
CA LYS A 327 23.75 15.56 -45.59
C LYS A 327 25.07 14.85 -45.24
N ASN A 328 25.54 14.99 -44.00
CA ASN A 328 26.73 14.32 -43.50
C ASN A 328 26.37 12.88 -43.08
N LYS A 329 27.08 11.88 -43.65
CA LYS A 329 26.85 10.45 -43.42
C LYS A 329 26.90 10.07 -41.93
N PHE A 330 27.82 10.65 -41.15
CA PHE A 330 27.93 10.40 -39.73
C PHE A 330 26.70 10.93 -38.95
N LEU A 331 26.29 12.16 -39.27
CA LEU A 331 25.10 12.75 -38.66
C LEU A 331 23.81 12.02 -39.07
N ALA A 332 23.73 11.55 -40.31
CA ALA A 332 22.61 10.73 -40.78
C ALA A 332 22.54 9.39 -40.02
N GLY A 333 23.68 8.73 -39.79
CA GLY A 333 23.75 7.53 -38.95
C GLY A 333 23.28 7.76 -37.50
N CYS A 334 23.75 8.85 -36.89
CA CYS A 334 23.28 9.24 -35.54
C CYS A 334 21.77 9.54 -35.52
N GLN A 335 21.23 10.20 -36.54
CA GLN A 335 19.81 10.49 -36.67
C GLN A 335 18.98 9.21 -36.79
N THR A 336 19.43 8.24 -37.56
CA THR A 336 18.78 6.94 -37.71
C THR A 336 18.80 6.14 -36.41
N ALA A 337 19.95 6.09 -35.72
CA ALA A 337 20.09 5.39 -34.43
C ALA A 337 19.19 6.01 -33.33
N PHE A 338 19.15 7.35 -33.26
CA PHE A 338 18.29 8.04 -32.33
C PHE A 338 16.79 7.88 -32.67
N GLY A 339 16.44 7.87 -33.94
CA GLY A 339 15.10 7.58 -34.42
C GLY A 339 14.63 6.17 -34.03
N TRP A 340 15.51 5.17 -34.13
CA TRP A 340 15.23 3.82 -33.65
C TRP A 340 14.98 3.80 -32.12
N PHE A 341 15.84 4.47 -31.36
CA PHE A 341 15.66 4.60 -29.91
C PHE A 341 14.30 5.24 -29.53
N LEU A 342 13.89 6.30 -30.24
CA LEU A 342 12.60 6.93 -30.04
C LEU A 342 11.43 6.00 -30.39
N ASN A 343 11.55 5.16 -31.40
CA ASN A 343 10.53 4.15 -31.73
C ASN A 343 10.38 3.13 -30.59
N VAL A 344 11.51 2.60 -30.09
CA VAL A 344 11.49 1.67 -28.94
C VAL A 344 10.86 2.32 -27.70
N TYR A 345 11.21 3.58 -27.42
CA TYR A 345 10.60 4.35 -26.35
C TYR A 345 9.07 4.44 -26.50
N ILE A 346 8.60 4.85 -27.68
CA ILE A 346 7.17 4.99 -27.96
C ILE A 346 6.44 3.64 -27.84
N GLU A 347 6.99 2.57 -28.36
CA GLU A 347 6.39 1.23 -28.28
C GLU A 347 6.29 0.74 -26.84
N ILE A 348 7.33 0.90 -26.02
CA ILE A 348 7.33 0.50 -24.62
C ILE A 348 6.25 1.28 -23.84
N PHE A 349 6.24 2.62 -23.95
CA PHE A 349 5.35 3.45 -23.14
C PHE A 349 3.89 3.41 -23.61
N ARG A 350 3.63 3.12 -24.88
CA ARG A 350 2.26 2.85 -25.39
C ARG A 350 1.80 1.42 -25.14
N GLY A 351 2.73 0.46 -25.15
CA GLY A 351 2.41 -0.96 -25.02
C GLY A 351 2.27 -1.48 -23.60
N THR A 352 2.62 -0.67 -22.58
CA THR A 352 2.56 -1.08 -21.18
C THR A 352 1.63 -0.20 -20.35
N PRO A 353 0.86 -0.77 -19.39
CA PRO A 353 0.04 0.03 -18.47
C PRO A 353 0.89 0.97 -17.61
N MET A 354 0.43 2.22 -17.44
CA MET A 354 1.15 3.25 -16.66
C MET A 354 1.48 2.79 -15.23
N ILE A 355 0.64 1.97 -14.62
CA ILE A 355 0.89 1.45 -13.26
C ILE A 355 2.15 0.56 -13.21
N VAL A 356 2.36 -0.27 -14.23
CA VAL A 356 3.54 -1.13 -14.35
C VAL A 356 4.78 -0.26 -14.55
N GLN A 357 4.72 0.74 -15.44
CA GLN A 357 5.78 1.72 -15.64
C GLN A 357 6.14 2.43 -14.34
N SER A 358 5.12 2.85 -13.57
CA SER A 358 5.30 3.51 -12.27
C SER A 358 6.05 2.63 -11.28
N MET A 359 5.69 1.35 -11.18
CA MET A 359 6.36 0.40 -10.29
C MET A 359 7.83 0.19 -10.71
N VAL A 360 8.07 -0.05 -11.99
CA VAL A 360 9.42 -0.28 -12.50
C VAL A 360 10.31 0.96 -12.30
N ILE A 361 9.81 2.16 -12.60
CA ILE A 361 10.60 3.40 -12.46
C ILE A 361 10.82 3.72 -10.99
N PHE A 362 9.78 3.68 -10.16
CA PHE A 362 9.87 4.12 -8.77
C PHE A 362 10.64 3.14 -7.87
N TYR A 363 10.41 1.83 -8.01
CA TYR A 363 11.11 0.82 -7.23
C TYR A 363 12.36 0.30 -7.92
N GLY A 364 12.34 0.13 -9.23
CA GLY A 364 13.49 -0.35 -10.01
C GLY A 364 14.66 0.62 -10.00
N SER A 365 14.43 1.94 -10.01
CA SER A 365 15.51 2.93 -9.89
C SER A 365 16.25 2.83 -8.54
N ALA A 366 15.50 2.58 -7.45
CA ALA A 366 16.11 2.39 -6.15
C ALA A 366 16.89 1.07 -6.06
N GLN A 367 16.35 0.00 -6.63
CA GLN A 367 16.97 -1.32 -6.60
C GLN A 367 18.21 -1.43 -7.51
N ALA A 368 18.15 -0.89 -8.75
CA ALA A 368 19.23 -1.04 -9.73
C ALA A 368 20.34 0.01 -9.57
N PHE A 369 19.98 1.23 -9.16
CA PHE A 369 20.90 2.37 -9.14
C PHE A 369 21.08 3.00 -7.76
N ASN A 370 20.41 2.47 -6.72
CA ASN A 370 20.36 3.03 -5.36
C ASN A 370 19.89 4.50 -5.34
N ILE A 371 18.99 4.87 -6.27
CA ILE A 371 18.41 6.22 -6.38
C ILE A 371 17.02 6.22 -5.76
N SER A 372 16.87 6.92 -4.62
CA SER A 372 15.56 7.12 -4.00
C SER A 372 14.88 8.36 -4.59
N LEU A 373 13.87 8.14 -5.43
CA LEU A 373 13.08 9.21 -6.01
C LEU A 373 12.02 9.69 -5.01
N ASP A 374 11.84 11.00 -4.89
CA ASP A 374 10.67 11.58 -4.21
C ASP A 374 9.38 11.19 -4.95
N ARG A 375 8.30 10.92 -4.20
CA ARG A 375 7.03 10.41 -4.77
C ARG A 375 6.41 11.39 -5.77
N THR A 376 6.41 12.69 -5.47
CA THR A 376 5.80 13.71 -6.32
C THR A 376 6.58 13.90 -7.61
N TRP A 377 7.90 13.99 -7.50
CA TRP A 377 8.79 14.10 -8.66
C TRP A 377 8.76 12.86 -9.55
N ALA A 378 8.73 11.67 -8.95
CA ALA A 378 8.56 10.42 -9.69
C ALA A 378 7.24 10.39 -10.46
N ALA A 379 6.13 10.79 -9.83
CA ALA A 379 4.82 10.85 -10.48
C ALA A 379 4.81 11.84 -11.65
N ILE A 380 5.33 13.07 -11.47
CA ILE A 380 5.45 14.06 -12.56
C ILE A 380 6.30 13.50 -13.71
N PHE A 381 7.43 12.90 -13.40
CA PHE A 381 8.32 12.31 -14.41
C PHE A 381 7.62 11.20 -15.20
N ILE A 382 6.96 10.26 -14.52
CA ILE A 382 6.26 9.14 -15.15
C ILE A 382 5.14 9.63 -16.08
N VAL A 383 4.31 10.59 -15.60
CA VAL A 383 3.25 11.20 -16.41
C VAL A 383 3.85 11.91 -17.62
N SER A 384 4.97 12.63 -17.44
CA SER A 384 5.63 13.37 -18.54
C SER A 384 6.13 12.44 -19.64
N ILE A 385 6.85 11.38 -19.30
CA ILE A 385 7.38 10.45 -20.28
C ILE A 385 6.29 9.58 -20.93
N ASN A 386 5.24 9.25 -20.18
CA ASN A 386 4.11 8.53 -20.75
C ASN A 386 3.35 9.41 -21.74
N THR A 387 2.97 10.64 -21.36
CA THR A 387 2.29 11.60 -22.25
C THR A 387 3.13 11.95 -23.48
N GLY A 388 4.46 12.07 -23.31
CA GLY A 388 5.38 12.38 -24.42
C GLY A 388 5.50 11.27 -25.47
N ALA A 389 5.08 10.06 -25.17
CA ALA A 389 5.04 8.95 -26.12
C ALA A 389 3.78 8.94 -27.00
N TYR A 390 2.73 9.68 -26.62
CA TYR A 390 1.47 9.81 -27.36
C TYR A 390 1.49 11.04 -28.26
#